data_a2bc6cc67a2f45464aba190ec03eb254
#
_entry.id   a2bc6cc67a2f45464aba190ec03eb254
#
_cell.length_a   1.000
_cell.length_b   1.000
_cell.length_c   1.000
_cell.angle_alpha   90.00
_cell.angle_beta   90.00
_cell.angle_gamma   90.00
#
_symmetry.space_group_name_H-M   'P 1'
#
loop_
_entity.id
_entity.type
_entity.pdbx_description
1 polymer ?
#
loop_
_entity_poly.entity_id
_entity_poly.type
_entity_poly.pdbx_seq_one_letter_code
_entity_poly.pdbx_strand_id
1 'polypeptide(L)'
;GYATSNGATGNEAIFVNVASGTLTINVCAGYSTPSIRTAGAVVTLVIAPVTTTITVSDINSGAFVNGARVLVEAFSGGSENYRKLVTSITNVTTTATVTHSNHGLLTGAKVRILGANQVEYNGVKTITVTGVNTYTFTTSGGPTSPATGTITSTTVFIDGVTNSSGVIVDTRSFTASQPIKGRVRR
;
A
#
# COMPACT_ATOMS: atom_id res chain seq x y z
N GLY A 1 4.13 -10.19 23.86
CA GLY A 1 3.28 -10.16 22.67
C GLY A 1 1.91 -10.73 22.98
N TYR A 2 0.90 -10.26 22.30
CA TYR A 2 -0.46 -10.82 22.42
C TYR A 2 -0.54 -12.13 21.66
N ALA A 3 -1.40 -13.06 22.13
CA ALA A 3 -1.68 -14.29 21.39
C ALA A 3 -2.30 -13.95 20.03
N THR A 4 -1.83 -14.61 18.99
CA THR A 4 -2.31 -14.39 17.60
C THR A 4 -3.35 -15.44 17.17
N SER A 5 -3.57 -16.49 17.97
CA SER A 5 -4.57 -17.51 17.69
C SER A 5 -5.97 -17.05 18.08
N ASN A 6 -6.89 -17.13 17.14
CA ASN A 6 -8.29 -16.75 17.35
C ASN A 6 -9.12 -18.00 17.65
N GLY A 7 -10.03 -17.90 18.64
CA GLY A 7 -11.13 -18.83 18.86
C GLY A 7 -10.90 -19.96 19.85
N ALA A 8 -9.69 -20.21 20.34
CA ALA A 8 -9.48 -21.15 21.44
C ALA A 8 -9.58 -20.44 22.79
N THR A 9 -10.40 -20.95 23.68
CA THR A 9 -10.56 -20.41 25.05
C THR A 9 -9.21 -20.29 25.76
N GLY A 10 -8.88 -19.11 26.24
CA GLY A 10 -7.63 -18.83 26.97
C GLY A 10 -6.44 -18.43 26.11
N ASN A 11 -6.57 -18.41 24.76
CA ASN A 11 -5.51 -18.01 23.84
C ASN A 11 -5.79 -16.65 23.17
N GLU A 12 -6.91 -16.04 23.47
CA GLU A 12 -7.27 -14.71 22.98
C GLU A 12 -6.57 -13.59 23.77
N ALA A 13 -6.22 -12.52 23.05
CA ALA A 13 -5.73 -11.30 23.68
C ALA A 13 -6.87 -10.50 24.35
N ILE A 14 -8.08 -10.59 23.79
CA ILE A 14 -9.28 -9.90 24.28
C ILE A 14 -10.45 -10.89 24.26
N PHE A 15 -11.14 -11.05 25.40
CA PHE A 15 -12.42 -11.72 25.48
C PHE A 15 -13.55 -10.71 25.69
N VAL A 16 -14.46 -10.62 24.71
CA VAL A 16 -15.66 -9.79 24.79
C VAL A 16 -16.80 -10.66 25.33
N ASN A 17 -17.00 -10.61 26.65
CA ASN A 17 -18.04 -11.40 27.33
C ASN A 17 -19.41 -10.69 27.30
N VAL A 18 -19.89 -10.44 26.09
CA VAL A 18 -21.23 -9.86 25.83
C VAL A 18 -21.94 -10.75 24.83
N ALA A 19 -23.15 -11.18 25.16
CA ALA A 19 -23.90 -12.14 24.37
C ALA A 19 -24.51 -11.58 23.09
N SER A 20 -24.69 -10.25 22.99
CA SER A 20 -25.26 -9.57 21.80
C SER A 20 -24.82 -8.11 21.76
N GLY A 21 -25.07 -7.45 20.63
CA GLY A 21 -24.71 -6.04 20.40
C GLY A 21 -23.46 -5.88 19.55
N THR A 22 -23.06 -4.64 19.30
CA THR A 22 -21.90 -4.28 18.49
C THR A 22 -20.89 -3.53 19.35
N LEU A 23 -19.62 -3.94 19.28
CA LEU A 23 -18.49 -3.28 19.94
C LEU A 23 -17.45 -2.88 18.88
N THR A 24 -17.00 -1.64 18.94
CA THR A 24 -15.87 -1.17 18.13
C THR A 24 -14.62 -1.09 18.99
N ILE A 25 -13.55 -1.77 18.58
CA ILE A 25 -12.24 -1.71 19.23
C ILE A 25 -11.28 -0.96 18.32
N ASN A 26 -10.76 0.17 18.78
CA ASN A 26 -9.75 0.94 18.06
C ASN A 26 -8.35 0.41 18.43
N VAL A 27 -7.63 -0.05 17.39
CA VAL A 27 -6.23 -0.49 17.52
C VAL A 27 -5.35 0.70 17.17
N CYS A 28 -4.39 1.03 18.05
CA CYS A 28 -3.46 2.12 17.81
C CYS A 28 -2.61 1.87 16.55
N ALA A 29 -2.25 2.96 15.87
CA ALA A 29 -1.40 2.91 14.69
C ALA A 29 -0.08 2.16 14.95
N GLY A 30 0.32 1.31 14.00
CA GLY A 30 1.59 0.57 14.06
C GLY A 30 1.60 -0.68 14.95
N TYR A 31 0.46 -1.05 15.56
CA TYR A 31 0.34 -2.26 16.35
C TYR A 31 -0.38 -3.38 15.59
N SER A 32 -0.07 -4.62 15.94
CA SER A 32 -0.74 -5.80 15.38
C SER A 32 -2.18 -5.89 15.87
N THR A 33 -3.08 -6.41 15.06
CA THR A 33 -4.45 -6.72 15.47
C THR A 33 -4.45 -7.78 16.58
N PRO A 34 -5.13 -7.53 17.69
CA PRO A 34 -5.27 -8.53 18.74
C PRO A 34 -6.18 -9.69 18.28
N SER A 35 -5.95 -10.88 18.80
CA SER A 35 -6.92 -11.96 18.67
C SER A 35 -8.11 -11.69 19.59
N ILE A 36 -9.33 -11.91 19.09
CA ILE A 36 -10.56 -11.61 19.83
C ILE A 36 -11.44 -12.85 19.86
N ARG A 37 -11.99 -13.13 21.04
CA ARG A 37 -13.09 -14.08 21.23
C ARG A 37 -14.31 -13.31 21.75
N THR A 38 -15.49 -13.66 21.25
CA THR A 38 -16.76 -13.06 21.70
C THR A 38 -17.69 -14.10 22.26
N ALA A 39 -18.57 -13.72 23.17
CA ALA A 39 -19.67 -14.55 23.65
C ALA A 39 -20.96 -14.41 22.82
N GLY A 40 -20.88 -13.75 21.67
CA GLY A 40 -21.99 -13.51 20.74
C GLY A 40 -22.08 -12.08 20.20
N ALA A 41 -21.39 -11.12 20.79
CA ALA A 41 -21.33 -9.75 20.28
C ALA A 41 -20.57 -9.69 18.95
N VAL A 42 -20.98 -8.78 18.07
CA VAL A 42 -20.26 -8.44 16.84
C VAL A 42 -19.15 -7.44 17.21
N VAL A 43 -17.90 -7.79 16.89
CA VAL A 43 -16.75 -6.92 17.13
C VAL A 43 -16.21 -6.39 15.83
N THR A 44 -16.12 -5.07 15.71
CA THR A 44 -15.45 -4.38 14.60
C THR A 44 -14.11 -3.84 15.08
N LEU A 45 -13.02 -4.25 14.42
CA LEU A 45 -11.70 -3.70 14.64
C LEU A 45 -11.48 -2.51 13.70
N VAL A 46 -11.12 -1.37 14.28
CA VAL A 46 -10.72 -0.17 13.53
C VAL A 46 -9.23 0.06 13.79
N ILE A 47 -8.41 -0.10 12.75
CA ILE A 47 -6.98 0.16 12.83
C ILE A 47 -6.76 1.64 12.55
N ALA A 48 -6.23 2.37 13.52
CA ALA A 48 -5.93 3.78 13.36
C ALA A 48 -4.92 4.00 12.21
N PRO A 49 -5.14 4.97 11.34
CA PRO A 49 -4.22 5.25 10.25
C PRO A 49 -2.89 5.83 10.77
N VAL A 50 -1.80 5.49 10.10
CA VAL A 50 -0.47 6.09 10.30
C VAL A 50 -0.33 7.27 9.35
N THR A 51 -0.02 8.44 9.90
CA THR A 51 0.31 9.61 9.09
C THR A 51 1.83 9.70 8.91
N THR A 52 2.27 9.60 7.66
CA THR A 52 3.67 9.80 7.27
C THR A 52 3.83 11.23 6.74
N THR A 53 4.59 12.04 7.44
CA THR A 53 4.92 13.42 7.04
C THR A 53 6.36 13.48 6.58
N ILE A 54 6.60 14.00 5.38
CA ILE A 54 7.94 14.25 4.86
C ILE A 54 8.11 15.74 4.69
N THR A 55 9.12 16.29 5.35
CA THR A 55 9.52 17.68 5.22
C THR A 55 10.85 17.76 4.46
N VAL A 56 10.89 18.60 3.45
CA VAL A 56 12.09 18.82 2.63
C VAL A 56 12.58 20.24 2.85
N SER A 57 13.82 20.37 3.28
CA SER A 57 14.52 21.66 3.44
C SER A 57 15.87 21.64 2.72
N ASP A 58 16.33 22.80 2.35
CA ASP A 58 17.67 23.01 1.82
C ASP A 58 18.69 22.88 2.95
N ILE A 59 19.73 22.07 2.76
CA ILE A 59 20.70 21.75 3.82
C ILE A 59 21.57 22.94 4.22
N ASN A 60 21.76 23.89 3.31
CA ASN A 60 22.65 25.04 3.56
C ASN A 60 21.91 26.22 4.20
N SER A 61 20.68 26.48 3.74
CA SER A 61 19.88 27.62 4.20
C SER A 61 18.81 27.25 5.25
N GLY A 62 18.47 25.96 5.38
CA GLY A 62 17.35 25.49 6.20
C GLY A 62 15.97 25.82 5.63
N ALA A 63 15.91 26.54 4.50
CA ALA A 63 14.65 26.96 3.89
C ALA A 63 13.84 25.78 3.37
N PHE A 64 12.52 25.81 3.54
CA PHE A 64 11.62 24.79 3.00
C PHE A 64 11.62 24.79 1.48
N VAL A 65 11.64 23.60 0.89
CA VAL A 65 11.66 23.41 -0.55
C VAL A 65 10.25 23.10 -1.06
N ASN A 66 9.64 24.09 -1.72
CA ASN A 66 8.38 23.92 -2.43
C ASN A 66 8.61 23.18 -3.75
N GLY A 67 7.69 22.27 -4.13
CA GLY A 67 7.72 21.56 -5.40
C GLY A 67 8.78 20.47 -5.49
N ALA A 68 9.44 20.09 -4.39
CA ALA A 68 10.33 18.93 -4.38
C ALA A 68 9.55 17.65 -4.68
N ARG A 69 9.96 16.89 -5.71
CA ARG A 69 9.35 15.63 -6.07
C ARG A 69 9.71 14.55 -5.06
N VAL A 70 8.71 13.96 -4.42
CA VAL A 70 8.85 12.91 -3.40
C VAL A 70 8.22 11.63 -3.92
N LEU A 71 8.96 10.53 -3.84
CA LEU A 71 8.47 9.19 -4.07
C LEU A 71 8.79 8.33 -2.85
N VAL A 72 7.77 7.73 -2.23
CA VAL A 72 7.91 6.75 -1.14
C VAL A 72 7.21 5.46 -1.54
N GLU A 73 7.91 4.37 -1.39
CA GLU A 73 7.45 3.04 -1.79
C GLU A 73 7.71 1.99 -0.70
N ALA A 74 7.02 0.87 -0.79
CA ALA A 74 7.28 -0.28 0.06
C ALA A 74 8.72 -0.75 -0.09
N PHE A 75 9.31 -1.21 1.01
CA PHE A 75 10.61 -1.85 1.06
C PHE A 75 10.46 -3.25 1.67
N SER A 76 11.50 -4.08 1.60
CA SER A 76 11.45 -5.50 2.00
C SER A 76 10.93 -5.74 3.42
N GLY A 77 10.26 -6.87 3.63
CA GLY A 77 9.86 -7.38 4.95
C GLY A 77 8.55 -6.83 5.51
N GLY A 78 7.75 -6.11 4.71
CA GLY A 78 6.44 -5.59 5.13
C GLY A 78 5.25 -6.38 4.56
N SER A 79 4.04 -5.91 4.87
CA SER A 79 2.77 -6.47 4.37
C SER A 79 2.46 -6.09 2.92
N GLU A 80 3.05 -5.00 2.45
CA GLU A 80 2.82 -4.47 1.11
C GLU A 80 3.73 -5.10 0.04
N ASN A 81 3.32 -5.00 -1.22
CA ASN A 81 4.08 -5.56 -2.32
C ASN A 81 5.40 -4.80 -2.52
N TYR A 82 6.51 -5.51 -2.38
CA TYR A 82 7.85 -5.04 -2.72
C TYR A 82 8.47 -5.94 -3.78
N ARG A 83 8.72 -5.40 -4.99
CA ARG A 83 9.28 -6.14 -6.14
C ARG A 83 8.62 -7.52 -6.37
N LYS A 84 7.33 -7.60 -6.10
CA LYS A 84 6.58 -8.83 -6.31
C LYS A 84 6.44 -9.08 -7.81
N LEU A 85 6.73 -10.31 -8.23
CA LEU A 85 6.66 -10.69 -9.64
C LEU A 85 5.22 -10.57 -10.18
N VAL A 86 5.11 -9.98 -11.35
CA VAL A 86 3.89 -9.91 -12.15
C VAL A 86 3.89 -11.06 -13.14
N THR A 87 2.80 -11.82 -13.18
CA THR A 87 2.69 -13.00 -14.05
C THR A 87 2.61 -12.60 -15.53
N SER A 88 1.82 -11.58 -15.83
CA SER A 88 1.69 -11.05 -17.19
C SER A 88 1.12 -9.64 -17.20
N ILE A 89 1.39 -8.89 -18.26
CA ILE A 89 0.68 -7.67 -18.61
C ILE A 89 0.24 -7.78 -20.06
N THR A 90 -1.06 -7.70 -20.31
CA THR A 90 -1.64 -7.60 -21.64
C THR A 90 -2.21 -6.21 -21.86
N ASN A 91 -2.32 -5.77 -23.11
CA ASN A 91 -2.83 -4.44 -23.43
C ASN A 91 -3.86 -4.50 -24.55
N VAL A 92 -4.94 -3.75 -24.38
CA VAL A 92 -5.93 -3.48 -25.42
C VAL A 92 -6.05 -1.97 -25.53
N THR A 93 -5.69 -1.43 -26.67
CA THR A 93 -5.60 0.02 -26.93
C THR A 93 -4.71 0.74 -25.91
N THR A 94 -5.26 1.40 -24.93
CA THR A 94 -4.54 2.11 -23.84
C THR A 94 -4.78 1.52 -22.46
N THR A 95 -5.47 0.36 -22.38
CA THR A 95 -5.75 -0.29 -21.10
C THR A 95 -4.86 -1.52 -20.96
N ALA A 96 -3.94 -1.46 -20.01
CA ALA A 96 -3.14 -2.61 -19.60
C ALA A 96 -3.86 -3.40 -18.52
N THR A 97 -3.94 -4.73 -18.69
CA THR A 97 -4.44 -5.66 -17.69
C THR A 97 -3.27 -6.44 -17.11
N VAL A 98 -3.11 -6.39 -15.81
CA VAL A 98 -2.04 -7.05 -15.08
C VAL A 98 -2.58 -8.26 -14.35
N THR A 99 -1.91 -9.42 -14.54
CA THR A 99 -2.10 -10.60 -13.70
C THR A 99 -1.02 -10.65 -12.63
N HIS A 100 -1.41 -10.52 -11.37
CA HIS A 100 -0.53 -10.41 -10.22
C HIS A 100 -1.18 -11.16 -9.05
N SER A 101 -0.71 -12.37 -8.79
CA SER A 101 -1.33 -13.28 -7.81
C SER A 101 -1.42 -12.66 -6.41
N ASN A 102 -2.62 -12.69 -5.82
CA ASN A 102 -2.90 -12.24 -4.45
C ASN A 102 -2.25 -10.87 -4.15
N HIS A 103 -2.51 -9.89 -5.02
CA HIS A 103 -1.85 -8.60 -4.89
C HIS A 103 -2.30 -7.78 -3.68
N GLY A 104 -3.48 -8.01 -3.13
CA GLY A 104 -3.97 -7.32 -1.92
C GLY A 104 -4.23 -5.81 -2.10
N LEU A 105 -4.15 -5.29 -3.33
CA LEU A 105 -4.28 -3.86 -3.61
C LEU A 105 -5.75 -3.46 -3.71
N LEU A 106 -6.02 -2.16 -3.52
CA LEU A 106 -7.33 -1.55 -3.71
C LEU A 106 -7.35 -0.63 -4.94
N THR A 107 -8.52 -0.42 -5.52
CA THR A 107 -8.69 0.57 -6.59
C THR A 107 -8.28 1.96 -6.11
N GLY A 108 -7.54 2.68 -6.95
CA GLY A 108 -6.94 3.98 -6.62
C GLY A 108 -5.53 3.88 -6.02
N ALA A 109 -5.08 2.68 -5.65
CA ALA A 109 -3.70 2.48 -5.19
C ALA A 109 -2.70 2.83 -6.31
N LYS A 110 -1.50 3.23 -5.90
CA LYS A 110 -0.38 3.44 -6.81
C LYS A 110 0.61 2.31 -6.70
N VAL A 111 1.07 1.82 -7.85
CA VAL A 111 2.15 0.83 -7.94
C VAL A 111 3.23 1.33 -8.88
N ARG A 112 4.46 0.94 -8.61
CA ARG A 112 5.56 1.14 -9.56
C ARG A 112 5.87 -0.18 -10.26
N ILE A 113 5.63 -0.21 -11.56
CA ILE A 113 5.97 -1.32 -12.45
C ILE A 113 7.39 -1.11 -12.97
N LEU A 114 8.20 -2.15 -12.93
CA LEU A 114 9.59 -2.15 -13.44
C LEU A 114 9.88 -3.46 -14.15
N GLY A 115 10.80 -3.40 -15.11
CA GLY A 115 11.37 -4.58 -15.78
C GLY A 115 10.62 -5.05 -17.01
N ALA A 116 9.58 -4.33 -17.45
CA ALA A 116 9.02 -4.54 -18.76
C ALA A 116 9.97 -3.96 -19.85
N ASN A 117 10.14 -4.70 -20.94
CA ASN A 117 10.94 -4.22 -22.07
C ASN A 117 10.26 -3.05 -22.81
N GLN A 118 8.92 -3.04 -22.82
CA GLN A 118 8.13 -1.94 -23.33
C GLN A 118 8.02 -0.85 -22.24
N VAL A 119 8.59 0.32 -22.52
CA VAL A 119 8.74 1.40 -21.53
C VAL A 119 7.42 1.96 -21.01
N GLU A 120 6.35 1.87 -21.81
CA GLU A 120 5.01 2.38 -21.50
C GLU A 120 4.38 1.66 -20.31
N TYR A 121 4.75 0.41 -20.06
CA TYR A 121 4.28 -0.33 -18.88
C TYR A 121 5.00 0.09 -17.61
N ASN A 122 6.25 0.54 -17.71
CA ASN A 122 7.07 0.90 -16.57
C ASN A 122 6.62 2.23 -15.90
N GLY A 123 7.06 2.44 -14.67
CA GLY A 123 6.82 3.65 -13.90
C GLY A 123 5.68 3.52 -12.88
N VAL A 124 5.31 4.65 -12.28
CA VAL A 124 4.21 4.70 -11.30
C VAL A 124 2.88 4.75 -12.05
N LYS A 125 1.97 3.85 -11.66
CA LYS A 125 0.64 3.69 -12.24
C LYS A 125 -0.41 3.75 -11.14
N THR A 126 -1.48 4.50 -11.36
CA THR A 126 -2.70 4.39 -10.56
C THR A 126 -3.53 3.26 -11.12
N ILE A 127 -4.01 2.35 -10.28
CA ILE A 127 -4.65 1.12 -10.71
C ILE A 127 -6.16 1.10 -10.41
N THR A 128 -6.87 0.31 -11.21
CA THR A 128 -8.25 -0.13 -10.94
C THR A 128 -8.24 -1.62 -10.73
N VAL A 129 -8.63 -2.10 -9.55
CA VAL A 129 -8.70 -3.53 -9.24
C VAL A 129 -9.91 -4.14 -9.93
N THR A 130 -9.68 -5.24 -10.65
CA THR A 130 -10.70 -6.00 -11.39
C THR A 130 -10.93 -7.39 -10.83
N GLY A 131 -10.07 -7.86 -9.94
CA GLY A 131 -10.18 -9.15 -9.27
C GLY A 131 -9.06 -9.34 -8.24
N VAL A 132 -9.12 -10.42 -7.47
CA VAL A 132 -8.12 -10.75 -6.43
C VAL A 132 -6.70 -10.90 -7.00
N ASN A 133 -6.59 -11.25 -8.27
CA ASN A 133 -5.34 -11.48 -8.98
C ASN A 133 -5.14 -10.52 -10.16
N THR A 134 -6.02 -9.54 -10.36
CA THR A 134 -5.99 -8.69 -11.56
C THR A 134 -6.32 -7.25 -11.26
N TYR A 135 -5.61 -6.36 -11.93
CA TYR A 135 -5.91 -4.93 -11.96
C TYR A 135 -5.55 -4.33 -13.33
N THR A 136 -6.07 -3.16 -13.62
CA THR A 136 -5.80 -2.43 -14.84
C THR A 136 -5.16 -1.08 -14.54
N PHE A 137 -4.45 -0.54 -15.55
CA PHE A 137 -3.99 0.85 -15.56
C PHE A 137 -3.94 1.37 -17.01
N THR A 138 -3.89 2.68 -17.16
CA THR A 138 -3.79 3.32 -18.49
C THR A 138 -2.33 3.44 -18.90
N THR A 139 -2.04 3.04 -20.18
CA THR A 139 -0.75 3.25 -20.84
C THR A 139 -0.81 4.46 -21.76
N SER A 140 0.35 5.04 -22.07
CA SER A 140 0.50 6.00 -23.16
C SER A 140 0.64 5.24 -24.47
N GLY A 141 -0.32 5.37 -25.39
CA GLY A 141 -0.35 4.62 -26.62
C GLY A 141 -0.76 3.15 -26.46
N GLY A 142 -0.56 2.36 -27.47
CA GLY A 142 -0.85 0.91 -27.50
C GLY A 142 0.44 0.10 -27.56
N PRO A 143 1.13 -0.12 -26.43
CA PRO A 143 2.38 -0.87 -26.44
C PRO A 143 2.17 -2.31 -26.90
N THR A 144 3.24 -2.92 -27.40
CA THR A 144 3.23 -4.34 -27.81
C THR A 144 2.77 -5.22 -26.65
N SER A 145 1.80 -6.09 -26.92
CA SER A 145 1.16 -7.00 -25.97
C SER A 145 1.40 -8.46 -26.40
N PRO A 146 1.70 -9.39 -25.46
CA PRO A 146 1.95 -9.15 -24.04
C PRO A 146 3.27 -8.42 -23.77
N ALA A 147 3.38 -7.81 -22.58
CA ALA A 147 4.64 -7.26 -22.10
C ALA A 147 5.68 -8.38 -21.92
N THR A 148 6.94 -8.06 -22.22
CA THR A 148 8.09 -8.97 -22.03
C THR A 148 9.06 -8.43 -21.02
N GLY A 149 9.93 -9.30 -20.45
CA GLY A 149 10.89 -8.95 -19.42
C GLY A 149 10.53 -9.55 -18.06
N THR A 150 11.39 -9.33 -17.07
CA THR A 150 11.13 -9.75 -15.67
C THR A 150 10.42 -8.61 -14.96
N ILE A 151 9.11 -8.66 -14.96
CA ILE A 151 8.27 -7.54 -14.50
C ILE A 151 7.96 -7.68 -13.02
N THR A 152 8.18 -6.60 -12.28
CA THR A 152 7.88 -6.52 -10.85
C THR A 152 6.99 -5.32 -10.54
N SER A 153 6.19 -5.46 -9.47
CA SER A 153 5.32 -4.43 -8.92
C SER A 153 5.72 -4.10 -7.48
N THR A 154 5.72 -2.82 -7.14
CA THR A 154 5.98 -2.31 -5.79
C THR A 154 4.88 -1.31 -5.42
N THR A 155 4.28 -1.45 -4.23
CA THR A 155 3.29 -0.48 -3.72
C THR A 155 3.95 0.87 -3.48
N VAL A 156 3.31 1.94 -3.97
CA VAL A 156 3.75 3.32 -3.80
C VAL A 156 2.82 4.02 -2.81
N PHE A 157 3.40 4.64 -1.79
CA PHE A 157 2.68 5.38 -0.76
C PHE A 157 2.55 6.85 -1.12
N ILE A 158 3.67 7.50 -1.40
CA ILE A 158 3.72 8.90 -1.79
C ILE A 158 4.30 9.00 -3.21
N ASP A 159 3.63 9.71 -4.08
CA ASP A 159 4.11 10.13 -5.39
C ASP A 159 3.52 11.51 -5.69
N GLY A 160 4.27 12.53 -5.33
CA GLY A 160 3.81 13.91 -5.41
C GLY A 160 4.92 14.93 -5.18
N VAL A 161 4.53 16.17 -4.97
CA VAL A 161 5.42 17.29 -4.70
C VAL A 161 5.10 17.93 -3.36
N THR A 162 6.12 18.49 -2.70
CA THR A 162 5.95 19.24 -1.46
C THR A 162 5.20 20.56 -1.70
N ASN A 163 4.47 21.01 -0.69
CA ASN A 163 3.78 22.30 -0.67
C ASN A 163 4.76 23.46 -0.33
N SER A 164 4.23 24.66 -0.16
CA SER A 164 5.00 25.87 0.19
C SER A 164 5.76 25.79 1.52
N SER A 165 5.32 24.93 2.43
CA SER A 165 6.01 24.62 3.70
C SER A 165 6.99 23.45 3.57
N GLY A 166 7.30 23.00 2.34
CA GLY A 166 8.19 21.88 2.09
C GLY A 166 7.62 20.52 2.48
N VAL A 167 6.32 20.43 2.71
CA VAL A 167 5.68 19.23 3.31
C VAL A 167 4.84 18.46 2.29
N ILE A 168 4.90 17.14 2.36
CA ILE A 168 3.95 16.20 1.76
C ILE A 168 3.54 15.16 2.79
N VAL A 169 2.27 14.80 2.80
CA VAL A 169 1.68 13.90 3.80
C VAL A 169 0.95 12.75 3.10
N ASP A 170 1.04 11.57 3.70
CA ASP A 170 0.22 10.41 3.37
C ASP A 170 -0.34 9.81 4.66
N THR A 171 -1.61 9.42 4.63
CA THR A 171 -2.28 8.81 5.78
C THR A 171 -2.97 7.52 5.34
N ARG A 172 -2.57 6.41 5.94
CA ARG A 172 -3.14 5.08 5.62
C ARG A 172 -3.07 4.12 6.79
N SER A 173 -3.92 3.10 6.76
CA SER A 173 -3.87 2.00 7.72
C SER A 173 -2.96 0.89 7.19
N PHE A 174 -2.12 0.35 8.08
CA PHE A 174 -1.29 -0.82 7.81
C PHE A 174 -1.74 -1.96 8.71
N THR A 175 -1.80 -3.18 8.17
CA THR A 175 -2.14 -4.38 8.94
C THR A 175 -0.96 -4.93 9.75
N ALA A 176 0.25 -4.49 9.43
CA ALA A 176 1.49 -4.85 10.10
C ALA A 176 2.55 -3.77 9.87
N SER A 177 3.70 -3.89 10.53
CA SER A 177 4.86 -3.02 10.29
C SER A 177 5.27 -3.06 8.82
N GLN A 178 5.45 -1.89 8.22
CA GLN A 178 5.81 -1.72 6.82
C GLN A 178 7.07 -0.87 6.67
N PRO A 179 8.22 -1.49 6.35
CA PRO A 179 9.40 -0.74 5.93
C PRO A 179 9.13 0.05 4.65
N ILE A 180 9.58 1.28 4.63
CA ILE A 180 9.41 2.19 3.49
C ILE A 180 10.76 2.70 3.01
N LYS A 181 10.83 3.05 1.71
CA LYS A 181 11.99 3.67 1.09
C LYS A 181 11.53 4.89 0.29
N GLY A 182 12.18 6.02 0.56
CA GLY A 182 11.88 7.27 -0.13
C GLY A 182 13.05 7.80 -0.95
N ARG A 183 12.72 8.68 -1.90
CA ARG A 183 13.67 9.52 -2.62
C ARG A 183 13.02 10.87 -2.90
N VAL A 184 13.86 11.90 -2.84
CA VAL A 184 13.49 13.29 -3.11
C VAL A 184 14.34 13.79 -4.27
N ARG A 185 13.72 14.57 -5.15
CA ARG A 185 14.40 15.29 -6.25
C ARG A 185 13.89 16.73 -6.28
N ARG A 186 14.77 17.65 -6.56
CA ARG A 186 14.46 19.04 -6.83
C ARG A 186 14.38 19.26 -8.33
#